data_3310cf79bb51013468c222d0646aa097
#
_entry.id   3310cf79bb51013468c222d0646aa097
#
_cell.length_a   1.000
_cell.length_b   1.000
_cell.length_c   1.000
_cell.angle_alpha   90.00
_cell.angle_beta   90.00
_cell.angle_gamma   90.00
#
_symmetry.space_group_name_H-M   'P 1'
#
loop_
_entity.id
_entity.type
_entity.pdbx_description
1 polymer ?
#
loop_
_entity_poly.entity_id
_entity_poly.type
_entity_poly.pdbx_seq_one_letter_code
_entity_poly.pdbx_strand_id
1 'polypeptide(L)' 'MASVTETIQVSGIRCEKCVMRLAGTLEGTEGLEAANANLMGQVTLSYDDERTTREALLDVMSRGGFREQTFV' A
#
# COMPACT_ATOMS: atom_id res chain seq x y z
N MET A 1 -14.37 -10.47 12.06
CA MET A 1 -13.19 -9.64 11.75
C MET A 1 -12.25 -10.41 10.85
N ALA A 2 -12.05 -9.92 9.65
CA ALA A 2 -11.22 -10.60 8.67
C ALA A 2 -10.03 -9.71 8.30
N SER A 3 -8.95 -9.84 9.04
CA SER A 3 -7.70 -9.16 8.70
C SER A 3 -6.98 -9.93 7.62
N VAL A 4 -6.64 -9.23 6.56
CA VAL A 4 -5.92 -9.80 5.42
C VAL A 4 -4.58 -9.10 5.31
N THR A 5 -3.53 -9.87 5.08
CA THR A 5 -2.20 -9.32 4.84
C THR A 5 -1.79 -9.66 3.41
N GLU A 6 -1.44 -8.66 2.64
CA GLU A 6 -1.02 -8.83 1.26
C GLU A 6 0.26 -8.05 1.00
N THR A 7 1.09 -8.61 0.12
CA THR A 7 2.30 -7.93 -0.34
C THR A 7 2.11 -7.58 -1.80
N ILE A 8 2.30 -6.31 -2.12
CA ILE A 8 2.10 -5.78 -3.46
C ILE A 8 3.41 -5.18 -3.94
N GLN A 9 3.77 -5.45 -5.19
CA GLN A 9 4.91 -4.80 -5.82
C GLN A 9 4.44 -3.50 -6.45
N VAL A 10 5.07 -2.39 -6.08
CA VAL A 10 4.70 -1.08 -6.63
C VAL A 10 5.90 -0.44 -7.30
N SER A 11 5.62 0.47 -8.23
CA SER A 11 6.64 1.30 -8.88
C SER A 11 6.59 2.70 -8.27
N GLY A 12 7.67 3.44 -8.40
CA GLY A 12 7.75 4.82 -7.91
C GLY A 12 8.56 4.98 -6.64
N ILE A 13 8.92 3.88 -5.98
CA ILE A 13 9.78 3.93 -4.79
C ILE A 13 11.24 3.96 -5.24
N ARG A 14 11.94 5.04 -4.91
CA ARG A 14 13.34 5.22 -5.29
C ARG A 14 14.26 5.48 -4.11
N CYS A 15 13.71 5.90 -2.99
CA CYS A 15 14.50 6.23 -1.81
C CYS A 15 13.62 6.16 -0.56
N GLU A 16 14.24 6.34 0.59
CA GLU A 16 13.52 6.28 1.86
C GLU A 16 12.40 7.32 1.96
N LYS A 17 12.58 8.47 1.35
CA LYS A 17 11.53 9.50 1.35
C LYS A 17 10.28 9.00 0.63
N CYS A 18 10.45 8.23 -0.43
CA CYS A 18 9.33 7.64 -1.14
C CYS A 18 8.60 6.64 -0.26
N VAL A 19 9.34 5.82 0.48
CA VAL A 19 8.75 4.86 1.43
C VAL A 19 7.93 5.59 2.49
N MET A 20 8.47 6.65 3.06
CA MET A 20 7.78 7.44 4.07
C MET A 20 6.54 8.12 3.50
N ARG A 21 6.65 8.62 2.28
CA ARG A 21 5.53 9.26 1.60
C ARG A 21 4.41 8.27 1.34
N LEU A 22 4.75 7.06 0.91
CA LEU A 22 3.77 6.01 0.67
C LEU A 22 3.05 5.65 1.98
N ALA A 23 3.82 5.46 3.05
CA ALA A 23 3.24 5.15 4.36
C ALA A 23 2.31 6.28 4.82
N GLY A 24 2.72 7.53 4.62
CA GLY A 24 1.89 8.69 4.96
C GLY A 24 0.63 8.78 4.13
N THR A 25 0.72 8.41 2.84
CA THR A 25 -0.43 8.39 1.94
C THR A 25 -1.47 7.35 2.39
N LEU A 26 -1.00 6.21 2.85
CA LEU A 26 -1.86 5.12 3.31
C LEU A 26 -2.37 5.34 4.74
N GLU A 27 -1.62 6.08 5.54
CA GLU A 27 -1.99 6.35 6.93
C GLU A 27 -3.32 7.10 6.98
N GLY A 28 -4.18 6.67 7.87
CA GLY A 28 -5.50 7.27 7.99
C GLY A 28 -6.55 6.66 7.07
N THR A 29 -6.16 5.72 6.22
CA THR A 29 -7.14 5.02 5.40
C THR A 29 -8.01 4.13 6.29
N GLU A 30 -9.32 4.30 6.19
CA GLU A 30 -10.25 3.51 6.97
C GLU A 30 -10.13 2.03 6.61
N GLY A 31 -10.05 1.20 7.62
CA GLY A 31 -9.92 -0.24 7.44
C GLY A 31 -8.49 -0.75 7.31
N LEU A 32 -7.53 0.15 7.12
CA LEU A 32 -6.13 -0.23 7.04
C LEU A 32 -5.55 -0.31 8.46
N GLU A 33 -5.01 -1.47 8.82
CA GLU A 33 -4.43 -1.70 10.12
C GLU A 33 -2.94 -1.40 10.16
N ALA A 34 -2.21 -1.78 9.12
CA ALA A 34 -0.78 -1.56 9.04
C ALA A 34 -0.33 -1.52 7.59
N ALA A 35 0.73 -0.79 7.33
CA ALA A 35 1.35 -0.74 6.01
C ALA A 35 2.85 -0.60 6.19
N ASN A 36 3.60 -1.42 5.45
CA ASN A 36 5.06 -1.37 5.42
C ASN A 36 5.52 -1.38 3.98
N ALA A 37 6.56 -0.62 3.70
CA ALA A 37 7.14 -0.59 2.38
C ALA A 37 8.66 -0.66 2.50
N ASN A 38 9.31 -1.17 1.47
CA ASN A 38 10.76 -1.22 1.43
C ASN A 38 11.29 -0.59 0.13
N LEU A 39 12.60 -0.46 0.04
CA LEU A 39 13.24 0.16 -1.12
C LEU A 39 13.17 -0.69 -2.38
N MET A 40 12.78 -1.94 -2.25
CA MET A 40 12.60 -2.84 -3.40
C MET A 40 11.22 -2.68 -4.04
N GLY A 41 10.40 -1.79 -3.49
CA GLY A 41 9.07 -1.55 -4.01
C GLY A 41 8.02 -2.52 -3.50
N GLN A 42 8.34 -3.32 -2.49
CA GLN A 42 7.40 -4.24 -1.89
C GLN A 42 6.62 -3.54 -0.79
N VAL A 43 5.31 -3.56 -0.89
CA VAL A 43 4.41 -2.96 0.10
C VAL A 43 3.60 -4.07 0.73
N THR A 44 3.73 -4.21 2.03
CA THR A 44 2.92 -5.17 2.81
C THR A 44 1.81 -4.42 3.49
N LEU A 45 0.58 -4.82 3.20
CA LEU A 45 -0.62 -4.19 3.72
C LEU A 45 -1.37 -5.16 4.61
N SER A 46 -1.75 -4.70 5.78
CA SER A 46 -2.65 -5.42 6.67
C SER A 46 -3.93 -4.61 6.78
N TYR A 47 -5.04 -5.17 6.37
CA TYR A 47 -6.31 -4.44 6.38
C TYR A 47 -7.47 -5.36 6.71
N ASP A 48 -8.57 -4.73 7.12
CA ASP A 48 -9.82 -5.42 7.39
C ASP A 48 -10.63 -5.43 6.08
N ASP A 49 -10.82 -6.59 5.49
CA ASP A 49 -11.49 -6.71 4.19
C ASP A 49 -12.99 -6.43 4.27
N GLU A 50 -13.54 -6.31 5.46
CA GLU A 50 -14.92 -5.89 5.63
C GLU A 50 -15.07 -4.38 5.54
N ARG A 51 -13.99 -3.63 5.77
CA ARG A 51 -14.00 -2.17 5.77
C ARG A 51 -13.39 -1.56 4.53
N THR A 52 -12.42 -2.23 3.95
CA THR A 52 -11.75 -1.75 2.76
C THR A 52 -11.38 -2.92 1.86
N THR A 53 -10.94 -2.62 0.67
CA THR A 53 -10.55 -3.64 -0.29
C THR A 53 -9.14 -3.35 -0.79
N ARG A 54 -8.51 -4.36 -1.38
CA ARG A 54 -7.22 -4.20 -2.03
C ARG A 54 -7.28 -3.10 -3.08
N GLU A 55 -8.35 -3.08 -3.85
CA GLU A 55 -8.53 -2.08 -4.92
C GLU A 55 -8.61 -0.67 -4.37
N ALA A 56 -9.30 -0.48 -3.24
CA ALA A 56 -9.38 0.82 -2.59
C ALA A 56 -8.00 1.30 -2.14
N LEU A 57 -7.19 0.40 -1.59
CA LEU A 57 -5.84 0.71 -1.15
C LEU A 57 -4.94 1.04 -2.34
N LEU A 58 -5.07 0.30 -3.43
CA LEU A 58 -4.32 0.56 -4.65
C LEU A 58 -4.69 1.93 -5.23
N ASP A 59 -5.96 2.31 -5.15
CA ASP A 59 -6.42 3.62 -5.61
C ASP A 59 -5.76 4.73 -4.79
N VAL A 60 -5.71 4.57 -3.47
CA VAL A 60 -5.06 5.53 -2.58
C VAL A 60 -3.57 5.67 -2.94
N MET A 61 -2.88 4.56 -3.17
CA MET A 61 -1.48 4.58 -3.56
C MET A 61 -1.30 5.26 -4.92
N SER A 62 -2.20 4.99 -5.85
CA SER A 62 -2.14 5.59 -7.19
C SER A 62 -2.25 7.11 -7.11
N ARG A 63 -3.09 7.63 -6.24
CA ARG A 63 -3.24 9.07 -6.02
C ARG A 63 -1.96 9.69 -5.46
N GLY A 64 -1.20 8.92 -4.71
CA GLY A 64 0.08 9.36 -4.17
C GLY A 64 1.25 9.23 -5.14
N GLY A 65 0.99 8.73 -6.36
CA GLY A 65 2.03 8.55 -7.37
C GLY A 65 2.65 7.16 -7.41
N PHE A 66 2.09 6.20 -6.69
CA PHE A 66 2.59 4.84 -6.64
C PHE A 66 1.62 3.92 -7.37
N ARG A 67 2.13 3.10 -8.25
CA ARG A 67 1.30 2.20 -9.05
C ARG A 67 1.71 0.77 -8.83
N GLU A 68 0.74 -0.13 -8.83
CA GLU A 68 1.01 -1.55 -8.77
C GLU A 68 1.78 -1.96 -10.02
N GLN A 69 2.88 -2.67 -9.80
CA GLN A 69 3.66 -3.22 -10.89
C GLN A 69 3.17 -4.64 -11.14
N THR A 70 2.63 -4.86 -12.31
CA THR A 70 2.12 -6.16 -12.71
C THR A 70 3.14 -6.85 -13.60
N PHE A 71 3.54 -8.04 -13.22
CA PHE A 71 4.40 -8.89 -14.03
C PHE A 71 3.52 -9.82 -14.85
N VAL A 72 3.65 -9.70 -16.13
CA VAL A 72 2.91 -10.54 -17.07
C VAL A 72 3.87 -11.51 -17.73
#